data_cc98eda116b125f21584660d1a1d2efa
#
_entry.id   cc98eda116b125f21584660d1a1d2efa
#
_cell.length_a   1.000
_cell.length_b   1.000
_cell.length_c   1.000
_cell.angle_alpha   90.00
_cell.angle_beta   90.00
_cell.angle_gamma   90.00
#
_symmetry.space_group_name_H-M   'P 1'
#
loop_
_entity.id
_entity.type
_entity.pdbx_description
1 polymer ?
#
loop_
_entity_poly.entity_id
_entity_poly.type
_entity_poly.pdbx_seq_one_letter_code
_entity_poly.pdbx_strand_id
1 'polypeptide(L)'
;MWIAQSPRLMVDLEKIREMAQRVATSEGLHLVDVELKGGNSNALLRVYIDKAGGVSHADCALVSEQLGAMLDVEDIFPGRYVLEVSSPGLDRKLSKPSDFSYFVGRRARLVLKEAMGEQKVLEGRLAGFENGRVRLDLGEHGVQEVDLINIRKAQLVVEL
;
A
#
# COMPACT_ATOMS: atom_id res chain seq x y z
N MET A 1 -10.90 -40.13 0.08
CA MET A 1 -10.87 -39.37 0.22
C MET A 1 -10.82 -38.27 0.28
N TRP A 2 -10.65 -37.67 0.13
CA TRP A 2 -10.87 -36.78 0.15
C TRP A 2 -10.52 -35.70 -0.18
N ILE A 3 -10.14 -35.66 -0.95
CA ILE A 3 -10.16 -34.50 -1.73
C ILE A 3 -11.03 -33.41 -1.19
N ALA A 4 -12.09 -33.81 -0.63
CA ALA A 4 -12.96 -32.88 0.04
C ALA A 4 -12.23 -32.03 1.07
N GLN A 5 -11.05 -32.44 1.43
CA GLN A 5 -10.25 -31.70 2.38
C GLN A 5 -9.60 -30.46 1.78
N SER A 6 -9.34 -30.51 0.48
CA SER A 6 -8.65 -29.37 -0.16
C SER A 6 -9.41 -28.05 -0.02
N PRO A 7 -10.72 -28.00 -0.29
CA PRO A 7 -11.45 -26.74 -0.14
C PRO A 7 -11.43 -26.21 1.29
N ARG A 8 -11.36 -27.08 2.26
CA ARG A 8 -11.32 -26.66 3.64
C ARG A 8 -9.99 -26.07 4.04
N LEU A 9 -8.95 -26.46 3.33
CA LEU A 9 -7.60 -25.96 3.58
C LEU A 9 -7.34 -24.63 2.87
N MET A 10 -8.24 -24.25 1.98
CA MET A 10 -8.09 -23.02 1.21
C MET A 10 -9.00 -21.94 1.80
N VAL A 11 -8.38 -20.84 2.11
CA VAL A 11 -9.12 -19.66 2.57
C VAL A 11 -9.69 -18.95 1.36
N ASP A 12 -10.95 -18.54 1.43
CA ASP A 12 -11.62 -17.86 0.33
C ASP A 12 -11.19 -16.39 0.27
N LEU A 13 -10.21 -16.12 -0.56
CA LEU A 13 -9.66 -14.77 -0.70
C LEU A 13 -10.69 -13.78 -1.26
N GLU A 14 -11.58 -14.24 -2.15
CA GLU A 14 -12.61 -13.37 -2.70
C GLU A 14 -13.58 -12.91 -1.62
N LYS A 15 -13.93 -13.80 -0.72
CA LYS A 15 -14.81 -13.45 0.39
C LYS A 15 -14.13 -12.45 1.31
N ILE A 16 -12.84 -12.63 1.55
CA ILE A 16 -12.07 -11.70 2.36
C ILE A 16 -12.03 -10.32 1.69
N ARG A 17 -11.82 -10.29 0.36
CA ARG A 17 -11.82 -9.03 -0.38
C ARG A 17 -13.16 -8.31 -0.26
N GLU A 18 -14.25 -9.04 -0.36
CA GLU A 18 -15.58 -8.45 -0.21
C GLU A 18 -15.78 -7.85 1.18
N MET A 19 -15.34 -8.58 2.19
CA MET A 19 -15.43 -8.12 3.58
C MET A 19 -14.58 -6.87 3.80
N ALA A 20 -13.34 -6.90 3.31
CA ALA A 20 -12.43 -5.77 3.42
C ALA A 20 -12.95 -4.55 2.66
N GLN A 21 -13.54 -4.77 1.48
CA GLN A 21 -14.13 -3.69 0.70
C GLN A 21 -15.30 -3.05 1.45
N ARG A 22 -16.11 -3.87 2.08
CA ARG A 22 -17.26 -3.38 2.85
C ARG A 22 -16.80 -2.51 4.02
N VAL A 23 -15.80 -2.96 4.75
CA VAL A 23 -15.26 -2.20 5.88
C VAL A 23 -14.63 -0.89 5.39
N ALA A 24 -13.81 -0.97 4.35
CA ALA A 24 -13.16 0.22 3.81
C ALA A 24 -14.19 1.25 3.37
N THR A 25 -15.19 0.82 2.61
CA THR A 25 -16.23 1.71 2.11
C THR A 25 -17.00 2.39 3.25
N SER A 26 -17.29 1.65 4.32
CA SER A 26 -18.01 2.20 5.46
C SER A 26 -17.23 3.30 6.17
N GLU A 27 -15.91 3.29 6.04
CA GLU A 27 -15.05 4.28 6.67
C GLU A 27 -14.54 5.35 5.69
N GLY A 28 -15.08 5.36 4.48
CA GLY A 28 -14.66 6.34 3.48
C GLY A 28 -13.28 6.09 2.91
N LEU A 29 -12.84 4.85 2.94
CA LEU A 29 -11.51 4.44 2.48
C LEU A 29 -11.63 3.61 1.21
N HIS A 30 -10.52 3.49 0.50
CA HIS A 30 -10.41 2.63 -0.67
C HIS A 30 -9.61 1.39 -0.33
N LEU A 31 -10.09 0.24 -0.74
CA LEU A 31 -9.32 -0.99 -0.64
C LEU A 31 -8.36 -1.04 -1.83
N VAL A 32 -7.07 -1.08 -1.55
CA VAL A 32 -6.05 -1.10 -2.58
C VAL A 32 -5.70 -2.54 -2.96
N ASP A 33 -5.45 -3.38 -1.97
CA ASP A 33 -5.08 -4.76 -2.22
C ASP A 33 -5.25 -5.60 -0.97
N VAL A 34 -5.31 -6.92 -1.17
CA VAL A 34 -5.35 -7.91 -0.09
C VAL A 34 -4.35 -9.00 -0.45
N GLU A 35 -3.43 -9.30 0.47
CA GLU A 35 -2.46 -10.35 0.28
C GLU A 35 -2.62 -11.40 1.38
N LEU A 36 -2.55 -12.65 0.99
CA LEU A 36 -2.60 -13.76 1.93
C LEU A 36 -1.33 -14.58 1.80
N LYS A 37 -0.61 -14.74 2.89
CA LYS A 37 0.64 -15.48 2.93
C LYS A 37 0.60 -16.50 4.05
N GLY A 38 1.47 -17.49 3.97
CA GLY A 38 1.61 -18.49 5.01
C GLY A 38 0.70 -19.68 4.82
N GLY A 39 0.77 -20.59 5.77
CA GLY A 39 0.02 -21.83 5.74
C GLY A 39 -1.28 -21.77 6.52
N ASN A 40 -1.94 -22.92 6.61
CA ASN A 40 -3.26 -22.99 7.22
C ASN A 40 -3.29 -22.64 8.70
N SER A 41 -2.20 -22.92 9.40
CA SER A 41 -2.13 -22.68 10.85
C SER A 41 -1.42 -21.40 11.22
N ASN A 42 -0.87 -20.70 10.23
CA ASN A 42 -0.05 -19.51 10.46
C ASN A 42 -0.20 -18.55 9.30
N ALA A 43 -1.43 -18.12 9.06
CA ALA A 43 -1.71 -17.23 7.95
C ALA A 43 -1.38 -15.78 8.30
N LEU A 44 -0.89 -15.05 7.32
CA LEU A 44 -0.74 -13.60 7.40
C LEU A 44 -1.63 -12.97 6.36
N LEU A 45 -2.61 -12.21 6.82
CA LEU A 45 -3.49 -11.46 5.94
C LEU A 45 -3.09 -9.99 6.01
N ARG A 46 -2.72 -9.44 4.87
CA ARG A 46 -2.31 -8.05 4.78
C ARG A 46 -3.28 -7.30 3.91
N VAL A 47 -3.86 -6.23 4.44
CA VAL A 47 -4.86 -5.41 3.76
C VAL A 47 -4.31 -4.01 3.58
N TYR A 48 -4.36 -3.52 2.34
CA TYR A 48 -3.88 -2.18 2.00
C TYR A 48 -5.06 -1.28 1.71
N ILE A 49 -5.11 -0.15 2.41
CA ILE A 49 -6.17 0.85 2.26
C ILE A 49 -5.56 2.21 1.94
N ASP A 50 -6.34 3.06 1.30
CA ASP A 50 -5.89 4.41 0.98
C ASP A 50 -7.08 5.37 0.95
N LYS A 51 -6.80 6.67 0.96
CA LYS A 51 -7.80 7.71 0.75
C LYS A 51 -7.11 9.00 0.33
N ALA A 52 -7.89 9.91 -0.25
CA ALA A 52 -7.38 11.22 -0.61
C ALA A 52 -6.82 11.91 0.64
N GLY A 53 -5.62 12.46 0.52
CA GLY A 53 -4.96 13.10 1.64
C GLY A 53 -4.18 12.16 2.55
N GLY A 54 -4.28 10.85 2.32
CA GLY A 54 -3.54 9.86 3.10
C GLY A 54 -4.34 9.24 4.22
N VAL A 55 -3.91 8.09 4.66
CA VAL A 55 -4.53 7.29 5.71
C VAL A 55 -3.75 7.51 7.00
N SER A 56 -4.47 7.64 8.12
CA SER A 56 -3.84 7.76 9.43
C SER A 56 -3.67 6.37 10.07
N HIS A 57 -2.85 6.31 11.13
CA HIS A 57 -2.73 5.09 11.90
C HIS A 57 -4.06 4.72 12.56
N ALA A 58 -4.87 5.72 12.93
CA ALA A 58 -6.19 5.49 13.49
C ALA A 58 -7.12 4.82 12.48
N ASP A 59 -7.04 5.22 11.20
CA ASP A 59 -7.82 4.58 10.13
C ASP A 59 -7.44 3.11 10.01
N CYS A 60 -6.15 2.80 10.02
CA CYS A 60 -5.68 1.41 9.94
C CYS A 60 -6.15 0.59 11.14
N ALA A 61 -6.07 1.15 12.33
CA ALA A 61 -6.51 0.47 13.54
C ALA A 61 -8.00 0.17 13.50
N LEU A 62 -8.80 1.11 13.03
CA LEU A 62 -10.24 0.94 12.94
C LEU A 62 -10.62 -0.15 11.95
N VAL A 63 -9.99 -0.17 10.78
CA VAL A 63 -10.23 -1.22 9.79
C VAL A 63 -9.80 -2.57 10.35
N SER A 64 -8.65 -2.62 11.00
CA SER A 64 -8.15 -3.85 11.60
C SER A 64 -9.13 -4.41 12.62
N GLU A 65 -9.67 -3.55 13.47
CA GLU A 65 -10.63 -3.97 14.49
C GLU A 65 -11.93 -4.50 13.86
N GLN A 66 -12.49 -3.76 12.93
CA GLN A 66 -13.75 -4.15 12.29
C GLN A 66 -13.60 -5.39 11.43
N LEU A 67 -12.56 -5.43 10.60
CA LEU A 67 -12.35 -6.59 9.73
C LEU A 67 -12.01 -7.83 10.54
N GLY A 68 -11.18 -7.67 11.59
CA GLY A 68 -10.85 -8.78 12.47
C GLY A 68 -12.08 -9.40 13.10
N ALA A 69 -13.00 -8.56 13.58
CA ALA A 69 -14.25 -9.05 14.16
C ALA A 69 -15.08 -9.82 13.14
N MET A 70 -15.15 -9.33 11.90
CA MET A 70 -15.90 -10.04 10.85
C MET A 70 -15.26 -11.37 10.49
N LEU A 71 -13.94 -11.40 10.39
CA LEU A 71 -13.22 -12.64 10.08
C LEU A 71 -13.42 -13.69 11.15
N ASP A 72 -13.47 -13.28 12.41
CA ASP A 72 -13.67 -14.19 13.52
C ASP A 72 -15.12 -14.73 13.56
N VAL A 73 -16.09 -13.86 13.32
CA VAL A 73 -17.49 -14.27 13.27
C VAL A 73 -17.76 -15.26 12.15
N GLU A 74 -17.17 -15.02 10.99
CA GLU A 74 -17.34 -15.88 9.80
C GLU A 74 -16.44 -17.11 9.84
N ASP A 75 -15.54 -17.17 10.82
CA ASP A 75 -14.61 -18.31 10.98
C ASP A 75 -13.89 -18.66 9.67
N ILE A 76 -13.33 -17.64 9.04
CA ILE A 76 -12.71 -17.77 7.73
C ILE A 76 -11.44 -18.61 7.77
N PHE A 77 -10.64 -18.47 8.84
CA PHE A 77 -9.34 -19.13 8.94
C PHE A 77 -9.44 -20.40 9.80
N PRO A 78 -8.91 -21.53 9.30
CA PRO A 78 -8.94 -22.78 10.06
C PRO A 78 -8.01 -22.79 11.25
N GLY A 79 -7.05 -21.90 11.29
CA GLY A 79 -6.07 -21.82 12.36
C GLY A 79 -5.79 -20.39 12.75
N ARG A 80 -4.63 -20.19 13.30
CA ARG A 80 -4.20 -18.83 13.68
C ARG A 80 -3.92 -17.99 12.47
N TYR A 81 -4.22 -16.73 12.59
CA TYR A 81 -3.88 -15.77 11.56
C TYR A 81 -3.48 -14.44 12.19
N VAL A 82 -2.70 -13.68 11.45
CA VAL A 82 -2.33 -12.31 11.82
C VAL A 82 -2.92 -11.39 10.76
N LEU A 83 -3.61 -10.36 11.20
CA LEU A 83 -4.17 -9.35 10.31
C LEU A 83 -3.32 -8.08 10.42
N GLU A 84 -2.77 -7.64 9.30
CA GLU A 84 -2.07 -6.37 9.21
C GLU A 84 -2.81 -5.47 8.26
N VAL A 85 -3.11 -4.26 8.70
CA VAL A 85 -3.73 -3.24 7.86
C VAL A 85 -2.72 -2.12 7.68
N SER A 86 -2.46 -1.76 6.43
CA SER A 86 -1.47 -0.77 6.09
C SER A 86 -1.96 0.12 4.96
N SER A 87 -1.20 1.13 4.63
CA SER A 87 -1.48 1.99 3.50
C SER A 87 -0.25 2.06 2.62
N PRO A 88 -0.43 2.03 1.29
CA PRO A 88 0.70 2.25 0.40
C PRO A 88 1.42 3.56 0.70
N GLY A 89 0.67 4.56 1.20
CA GLY A 89 1.23 5.85 1.56
C GLY A 89 2.07 5.85 2.81
N LEU A 90 2.05 4.77 3.60
CA LEU A 90 2.85 4.70 4.82
C LEU A 90 4.27 4.22 4.56
N ASP A 91 4.45 3.31 3.60
CA ASP A 91 5.77 2.72 3.37
C ASP A 91 5.88 2.12 1.97
N ARG A 92 5.25 2.74 1.00
CA ARG A 92 5.23 2.18 -0.33
C ARG A 92 6.46 2.53 -1.14
N LYS A 93 7.10 1.50 -1.69
CA LYS A 93 8.17 1.69 -2.66
C LYS A 93 7.56 1.94 -4.03
N LEU A 94 8.17 2.83 -4.77
CA LEU A 94 7.73 3.20 -6.10
C LEU A 94 8.78 2.71 -7.10
N SER A 95 8.35 2.09 -8.18
CA SER A 95 9.30 1.60 -9.17
C SER A 95 8.82 1.77 -10.61
N LYS A 96 7.53 1.67 -10.86
CA LYS A 96 6.97 1.74 -12.20
C LYS A 96 6.50 3.14 -12.53
N PRO A 97 6.52 3.53 -13.82
CA PRO A 97 5.98 4.83 -14.22
C PRO A 97 4.56 5.07 -13.69
N SER A 98 3.72 4.03 -13.69
CA SER A 98 2.35 4.15 -13.20
C SER A 98 2.29 4.49 -11.72
N ASP A 99 3.27 4.06 -10.93
CA ASP A 99 3.32 4.40 -9.51
C ASP A 99 3.44 5.91 -9.33
N PHE A 100 4.33 6.53 -10.08
CA PHE A 100 4.58 7.96 -9.97
C PHE A 100 3.39 8.79 -10.46
N SER A 101 2.65 8.28 -11.42
CA SER A 101 1.43 8.95 -11.89
C SER A 101 0.29 8.78 -10.92
N TYR A 102 0.17 7.59 -10.34
CA TYR A 102 -0.93 7.28 -9.42
C TYR A 102 -0.85 8.11 -8.14
N PHE A 103 0.34 8.32 -7.63
CA PHE A 103 0.53 8.99 -6.34
C PHE A 103 0.86 10.48 -6.47
N VAL A 104 0.43 11.11 -7.55
CA VAL A 104 0.59 12.56 -7.71
C VAL A 104 -0.05 13.28 -6.53
N GLY A 105 0.66 14.25 -5.97
CA GLY A 105 0.23 14.99 -4.78
C GLY A 105 0.77 14.43 -3.48
N ARG A 106 1.30 13.21 -3.51
CA ARG A 106 1.86 12.58 -2.32
C ARG A 106 3.34 12.92 -2.19
N ARG A 107 3.80 12.95 -0.96
CA ARG A 107 5.21 13.24 -0.70
C ARG A 107 6.05 11.99 -0.90
N ALA A 108 7.18 12.15 -1.57
CA ALA A 108 8.06 11.02 -1.89
C ALA A 108 9.52 11.38 -1.68
N ARG A 109 10.32 10.37 -1.42
CA ARG A 109 11.78 10.49 -1.32
C ARG A 109 12.41 9.69 -2.43
N LEU A 110 13.30 10.32 -3.17
CA LEU A 110 14.05 9.68 -4.26
C LEU A 110 15.52 9.63 -3.88
N VAL A 111 16.11 8.43 -3.96
CA VAL A 111 17.55 8.25 -3.81
C VAL A 111 18.11 8.05 -5.21
N LEU A 112 19.05 8.88 -5.59
CA LEU A 112 19.57 8.90 -6.95
C LEU A 112 20.81 8.02 -7.08
N LYS A 113 21.03 7.50 -8.28
CA LYS A 113 22.27 6.77 -8.59
C LYS A 113 23.42 7.74 -8.72
N GLU A 114 23.18 8.85 -9.42
CA GLU A 114 24.16 9.93 -9.57
C GLU A 114 23.55 11.20 -9.03
N ALA A 115 24.33 11.94 -8.25
CA ALA A 115 23.87 13.17 -7.65
C ALA A 115 23.46 14.19 -8.70
N MET A 116 22.42 14.96 -8.40
CA MET A 116 22.04 16.12 -9.20
C MET A 116 22.47 17.35 -8.42
N GLY A 117 23.47 18.04 -8.96
CA GLY A 117 24.17 19.04 -8.19
C GLY A 117 24.92 18.35 -7.05
N GLU A 118 24.67 18.78 -5.84
CA GLU A 118 25.31 18.17 -4.67
C GLU A 118 24.36 17.19 -3.95
N GLN A 119 23.16 17.01 -4.46
CA GLN A 119 22.16 16.22 -3.76
C GLN A 119 21.98 14.86 -4.40
N LYS A 120 22.03 13.85 -3.56
CA LYS A 120 21.78 12.47 -3.96
C LYS A 120 20.42 11.97 -3.45
N VAL A 121 19.79 12.71 -2.57
CA VAL A 121 18.45 12.40 -2.07
C VAL A 121 17.58 13.64 -2.28
N LEU A 122 16.43 13.45 -2.92
CA LEU A 122 15.46 14.49 -3.13
C LEU A 122 14.16 14.11 -2.45
N GLU A 123 13.53 15.06 -1.79
CA GLU A 123 12.23 14.83 -1.16
C GLU A 123 11.29 15.95 -1.53
N GLY A 124 10.10 15.60 -1.97
CA GLY A 124 9.09 16.57 -2.37
C GLY A 124 7.81 15.87 -2.76
N ARG A 125 6.88 16.64 -3.34
CA ARG A 125 5.61 16.08 -3.77
C ARG A 125 5.68 15.64 -5.21
N LEU A 126 5.13 14.46 -5.47
CA LEU A 126 5.05 13.97 -6.85
C LEU A 126 4.12 14.88 -7.65
N ALA A 127 4.61 15.34 -8.78
CA ALA A 127 3.86 16.23 -9.67
C ALA A 127 3.50 15.56 -11.00
N GLY A 128 4.02 14.38 -11.25
CA GLY A 128 3.69 13.61 -12.45
C GLY A 128 4.84 12.79 -12.95
N PHE A 129 4.56 12.11 -14.06
CA PHE A 129 5.56 11.33 -14.78
C PHE A 129 5.34 11.56 -16.26
N GLU A 130 6.39 11.97 -16.96
CA GLU A 130 6.28 12.30 -18.37
C GLU A 130 7.64 12.09 -19.06
N ASN A 131 7.61 11.48 -20.24
CA ASN A 131 8.82 11.29 -21.05
C ASN A 131 9.97 10.58 -20.30
N GLY A 132 9.63 9.58 -19.50
CA GLY A 132 10.63 8.83 -18.74
C GLY A 132 11.19 9.56 -17.53
N ARG A 133 10.57 10.66 -17.13
CA ARG A 133 11.04 11.49 -16.02
C ARG A 133 9.96 11.68 -14.97
N VAL A 134 10.38 11.54 -13.72
CA VAL A 134 9.54 11.87 -12.58
C VAL A 134 9.62 13.36 -12.32
N ARG A 135 8.47 13.99 -12.13
CA ARG A 135 8.43 15.41 -11.79
C ARG A 135 8.15 15.52 -10.29
N LEU A 136 9.06 16.18 -9.61
CA LEU A 136 9.00 16.32 -8.16
C LEU A 136 8.94 17.80 -7.78
N ASP A 137 7.91 18.18 -7.04
CA ASP A 137 7.74 19.56 -6.59
C ASP A 137 8.51 19.74 -5.28
N LEU A 138 9.54 20.53 -5.32
CA LEU A 138 10.42 20.81 -4.18
C LEU A 138 10.03 22.07 -3.42
N GLY A 139 8.86 22.61 -3.69
CA GLY A 139 8.38 23.82 -3.03
C GLY A 139 9.08 25.06 -3.55
N GLU A 140 9.82 25.75 -2.70
CA GLU A 140 10.51 26.98 -3.07
C GLU A 140 11.52 26.77 -4.17
N HIS A 141 12.05 25.57 -4.31
CA HIS A 141 13.04 25.26 -5.34
C HIS A 141 12.41 24.86 -6.67
N GLY A 142 11.09 24.92 -6.77
CA GLY A 142 10.37 24.62 -7.99
C GLY A 142 10.23 23.13 -8.26
N VAL A 143 9.88 22.81 -9.51
CA VAL A 143 9.68 21.44 -9.94
C VAL A 143 10.98 20.93 -10.57
N GLN A 144 11.45 19.79 -10.09
CA GLN A 144 12.65 19.13 -10.60
C GLN A 144 12.24 17.89 -11.38
N GLU A 145 12.82 17.72 -12.56
CA GLU A 145 12.63 16.50 -13.35
C GLU A 145 13.78 15.55 -13.09
N VAL A 146 13.46 14.29 -12.83
CA VAL A 146 14.47 13.27 -12.53
C VAL A 146 14.25 12.08 -13.45
N ASP A 147 15.29 11.69 -14.18
CA ASP A 147 15.21 10.52 -15.05
C ASP A 147 14.93 9.28 -14.22
N LEU A 148 13.97 8.49 -14.63
CA LEU A 148 13.64 7.26 -13.91
C LEU A 148 14.85 6.35 -13.77
N ILE A 149 15.68 6.27 -14.81
CA ILE A 149 16.86 5.41 -14.78
C ILE A 149 17.92 5.90 -13.78
N ASN A 150 17.83 7.15 -13.35
CA ASN A 150 18.75 7.69 -12.34
C ASN A 150 18.22 7.49 -10.92
N ILE A 151 17.03 6.94 -10.76
CA ILE A 151 16.47 6.70 -9.44
C ILE A 151 16.86 5.29 -9.00
N ARG A 152 17.62 5.22 -7.91
CA ARG A 152 18.00 3.94 -7.33
C ARG A 152 16.88 3.38 -6.45
N LYS A 153 16.22 4.27 -5.72
CA LYS A 153 15.15 3.89 -4.80
C LYS A 153 14.18 5.05 -4.66
N ALA A 154 12.90 4.75 -4.70
CA ALA A 154 11.86 5.74 -4.47
C ALA A 154 10.84 5.18 -3.50
N GLN A 155 10.31 6.04 -2.65
CA GLN A 155 9.39 5.59 -1.61
C GLN A 155 8.52 6.76 -1.16
N LEU A 156 7.26 6.47 -0.87
CA LEU A 156 6.37 7.47 -0.30
C LEU A 156 6.78 7.76 1.13
N VAL A 157 6.62 9.02 1.52
CA VAL A 157 6.94 9.49 2.87
C VAL A 157 5.65 9.68 3.64
N VAL A 158 5.63 9.18 4.86
CA VAL A 158 4.48 9.35 5.74
C VAL A 158 4.36 10.81 6.16
N GLU A 159 3.17 11.37 5.97
CA GLU A 159 2.87 12.71 6.44
C GLU A 159 1.98 12.57 7.68
N LEU A 160 2.45 13.13 8.77
CA LEU A 160 1.73 13.07 10.04
C LEU A 160 0.89 14.32 10.26
#